data_2726c4c9ac898c254cd248be74c3320f
#
_entry.id   2726c4c9ac898c254cd248be74c3320f
#
_cell.length_a   1.000
_cell.length_b   1.000
_cell.length_c   1.000
_cell.angle_alpha   90.00
_cell.angle_beta   90.00
_cell.angle_gamma   90.00
#
_symmetry.space_group_name_H-M   'P 1'
#
loop_
_entity.id
_entity.type
_entity.pdbx_description
1 polymer ?
#
loop_
_entity_poly.entity_id
_entity_poly.type
_entity_poly.pdbx_seq_one_letter_code
_entity_poly.pdbx_strand_id
1 'polypeptide(L)'
;MSNAKTTLEIKDLHVNVAQENESAAPIEILKGVDLTIGSGETHAIMGPNGSGKSTLSYAIAGHPRYEVVSGSVTLGGEDVLSMSVDERARAGIFLAMQYPVEVPGVSMSNFLRTAATAVRGEAPKLRHWVKEVKQAMSDLDIDPAFAERSVNEGFSGGEKKRHEVLQLELLKPRFAILDETDSGLDVDALRIVSDGVNRYRETEHGGIMLITHYTRILRYIKPEFVHVFSDGRVAESGGPELADELEENGYERFTRAGAGA
;
A
#
# COMPACT_ATOMS: atom_id res chain seq x y z
N MET A 1 19.73 12.07 14.52
CA MET A 1 18.72 12.97 13.91
C MET A 1 17.39 12.62 14.53
N SER A 2 16.66 13.61 15.04
CA SER A 2 15.37 13.41 15.74
C SER A 2 14.40 12.69 14.82
N ASN A 3 13.89 11.53 15.24
CA ASN A 3 12.73 10.88 14.61
C ASN A 3 11.50 11.76 14.82
N ALA A 4 11.40 12.85 14.05
CA ALA A 4 10.13 13.53 13.92
C ALA A 4 9.14 12.51 13.36
N LYS A 5 8.07 12.21 14.10
CA LYS A 5 7.02 11.31 13.64
C LYS A 5 6.57 11.79 12.26
N THR A 6 6.91 11.03 11.22
CA THR A 6 6.40 11.30 9.88
C THR A 6 4.94 10.89 9.84
N THR A 7 4.07 11.81 9.46
CA THR A 7 2.63 11.59 9.37
C THR A 7 2.20 11.74 7.93
N LEU A 8 1.44 10.78 7.42
CA LEU A 8 0.60 10.97 6.24
C LEU A 8 -0.71 11.60 6.69
N GLU A 9 -1.03 12.76 6.15
CA GLU A 9 -2.28 13.46 6.45
C GLU A 9 -3.06 13.68 5.16
N ILE A 10 -4.31 13.24 5.15
CA ILE A 10 -5.27 13.37 4.07
C ILE A 10 -6.43 14.21 4.60
N LYS A 11 -6.78 15.30 3.91
CA LYS A 11 -7.86 16.21 4.31
C LYS A 11 -8.79 16.47 3.14
N ASP A 12 -10.07 16.21 3.37
CA ASP A 12 -11.17 16.47 2.45
C ASP A 12 -10.85 16.08 0.99
N LEU A 13 -10.29 14.85 0.82
CA LEU A 13 -9.79 14.40 -0.47
C LEU A 13 -10.94 13.95 -1.37
N HIS A 14 -11.11 14.63 -2.51
CA HIS A 14 -12.05 14.30 -3.57
C HIS A 14 -11.31 13.83 -4.81
N VAL A 15 -11.73 12.69 -5.38
CA VAL A 15 -11.06 12.09 -6.53
C VAL A 15 -12.07 11.60 -7.55
N ASN A 16 -11.84 11.97 -8.80
CA ASN A 16 -12.54 11.47 -9.96
C ASN A 16 -11.75 10.35 -10.65
N VAL A 17 -12.49 9.44 -11.30
CA VAL A 17 -11.92 8.48 -12.26
C VAL A 17 -12.33 8.86 -13.67
N ALA A 18 -11.33 8.92 -14.58
CA ALA A 18 -11.59 9.10 -15.99
C ALA A 18 -12.35 7.89 -16.57
N GLN A 19 -13.41 8.14 -17.35
CA GLN A 19 -14.11 7.09 -18.05
C GLN A 19 -13.38 6.71 -19.35
N GLU A 20 -13.54 5.48 -19.81
CA GLU A 20 -12.96 5.03 -21.09
C GLU A 20 -13.52 5.82 -22.30
N ASN A 21 -14.74 6.33 -22.18
CA ASN A 21 -15.32 7.26 -23.15
C ASN A 21 -14.96 8.69 -22.74
N GLU A 22 -14.03 9.31 -23.47
CA GLU A 22 -13.56 10.69 -23.24
C GLU A 22 -14.68 11.75 -23.24
N SER A 23 -15.84 11.44 -23.85
CA SER A 23 -17.03 12.30 -23.87
C SER A 23 -17.93 12.15 -22.64
N ALA A 24 -17.68 11.16 -21.79
CA ALA A 24 -18.48 10.94 -20.59
C ALA A 24 -17.92 11.77 -19.42
N ALA A 25 -18.80 12.29 -18.57
CA ALA A 25 -18.40 13.04 -17.39
C ALA A 25 -17.59 12.13 -16.44
N PRO A 26 -16.52 12.64 -15.80
CA PRO A 26 -15.79 11.90 -14.78
C PRO A 26 -16.71 11.46 -13.65
N ILE A 27 -16.43 10.31 -13.05
CA ILE A 27 -17.20 9.81 -11.91
C ILE A 27 -16.40 10.10 -10.64
N GLU A 28 -17.02 10.81 -9.70
CA GLU A 28 -16.46 11.03 -8.38
C GLU A 28 -16.51 9.73 -7.56
N ILE A 29 -15.34 9.25 -7.13
CA ILE A 29 -15.20 8.03 -6.34
C ILE A 29 -14.89 8.35 -4.89
N LEU A 30 -13.94 9.27 -4.63
CA LEU A 30 -13.68 9.75 -3.27
C LEU A 30 -14.39 11.07 -3.05
N LYS A 31 -15.10 11.17 -1.94
CA LYS A 31 -16.08 12.22 -1.67
C LYS A 31 -15.80 12.96 -0.34
N GLY A 32 -14.56 13.37 -0.14
CA GLY A 32 -14.11 14.01 1.09
C GLY A 32 -13.59 12.98 2.10
N VAL A 33 -12.37 12.46 1.84
CA VAL A 33 -11.69 11.51 2.72
C VAL A 33 -10.78 12.27 3.67
N ASP A 34 -10.97 12.05 4.98
CA ASP A 34 -10.11 12.49 6.05
C ASP A 34 -9.45 11.27 6.69
N LEU A 35 -8.11 11.25 6.73
CA LEU A 35 -7.33 10.17 7.35
C LEU A 35 -5.95 10.67 7.75
N THR A 36 -5.51 10.28 8.95
CA THR A 36 -4.18 10.60 9.45
C THR A 36 -3.50 9.33 9.95
N ILE A 37 -2.31 9.02 9.44
CA ILE A 37 -1.53 7.83 9.79
C ILE A 37 -0.13 8.26 10.21
N GLY A 38 0.21 7.97 11.46
CA GLY A 38 1.53 8.28 12.02
C GLY A 38 2.59 7.23 11.68
N SER A 39 3.84 7.64 11.77
CA SER A 39 5.00 6.74 11.71
C SER A 39 4.90 5.63 12.75
N GLY A 40 5.09 4.38 12.34
CA GLY A 40 4.97 3.18 13.17
C GLY A 40 3.54 2.73 13.46
N GLU A 41 2.53 3.43 12.95
CA GLU A 41 1.14 3.03 13.06
C GLU A 41 0.73 2.19 11.85
N THR A 42 -0.11 1.19 12.08
CA THR A 42 -0.77 0.39 11.05
C THR A 42 -2.27 0.66 11.09
N HIS A 43 -2.80 1.17 10.00
CA HIS A 43 -4.22 1.44 9.83
C HIS A 43 -4.81 0.47 8.80
N ALA A 44 -5.80 -0.32 9.20
CA ALA A 44 -6.54 -1.18 8.29
C ALA A 44 -7.70 -0.41 7.67
N ILE A 45 -7.80 -0.43 6.35
CA ILE A 45 -8.92 0.12 5.59
C ILE A 45 -9.76 -1.05 5.10
N MET A 46 -10.96 -1.17 5.63
CA MET A 46 -11.91 -2.24 5.32
C MET A 46 -13.18 -1.65 4.71
N GLY A 47 -13.93 -2.45 3.96
CA GLY A 47 -15.17 -1.99 3.36
C GLY A 47 -15.57 -2.84 2.15
N PRO A 48 -16.81 -2.71 1.65
CA PRO A 48 -17.29 -3.49 0.52
C PRO A 48 -16.54 -3.19 -0.77
N ASN A 49 -16.68 -4.08 -1.76
CA ASN A 49 -16.13 -3.86 -3.09
C ASN A 49 -16.75 -2.61 -3.72
N GLY A 50 -15.92 -1.83 -4.43
CA GLY A 50 -16.36 -0.60 -5.06
C GLY A 50 -16.52 0.60 -4.11
N SER A 51 -16.17 0.49 -2.83
CA SER A 51 -16.27 1.62 -1.88
C SER A 51 -15.23 2.72 -2.11
N GLY A 52 -14.18 2.49 -2.92
CA GLY A 52 -13.14 3.49 -3.23
C GLY A 52 -11.78 3.24 -2.58
N LYS A 53 -11.56 2.13 -1.86
CA LYS A 53 -10.30 1.84 -1.15
C LYS A 53 -9.08 1.86 -2.06
N SER A 54 -9.11 1.11 -3.17
CA SER A 54 -8.01 1.10 -4.14
C SER A 54 -7.88 2.43 -4.90
N THR A 55 -8.99 3.19 -5.05
CA THR A 55 -8.93 4.56 -5.58
C THR A 55 -8.09 5.45 -4.65
N LEU A 56 -8.24 5.31 -3.34
CA LEU A 56 -7.44 6.04 -2.35
C LEU A 56 -5.95 5.71 -2.50
N SER A 57 -5.59 4.43 -2.57
CA SER A 57 -4.20 3.99 -2.74
C SER A 57 -3.57 4.53 -4.03
N TYR A 58 -4.28 4.43 -5.14
CA TYR A 58 -3.80 4.91 -6.44
C TYR A 58 -3.73 6.44 -6.52
N ALA A 59 -4.68 7.17 -5.93
CA ALA A 59 -4.65 8.64 -5.89
C ALA A 59 -3.43 9.15 -5.11
N ILE A 60 -3.11 8.55 -3.94
CA ILE A 60 -1.92 8.88 -3.15
C ILE A 60 -0.65 8.55 -3.93
N ALA A 61 -0.60 7.40 -4.63
CA ALA A 61 0.55 7.01 -5.44
C ALA A 61 0.71 7.81 -6.74
N GLY A 62 -0.31 8.59 -7.14
CA GLY A 62 -0.27 9.45 -8.33
C GLY A 62 -0.58 8.73 -9.64
N HIS A 63 -1.40 7.69 -9.60
CA HIS A 63 -1.78 6.96 -10.81
C HIS A 63 -2.60 7.86 -11.76
N PRO A 64 -2.23 8.00 -13.06
CA PRO A 64 -2.77 9.01 -13.96
C PRO A 64 -4.27 8.86 -14.30
N ARG A 65 -4.87 7.71 -14.01
CA ARG A 65 -6.30 7.48 -14.21
C ARG A 65 -7.18 8.20 -13.18
N TYR A 66 -6.60 8.64 -12.06
CA TYR A 66 -7.31 9.23 -10.94
C TYR A 66 -6.95 10.70 -10.81
N GLU A 67 -7.93 11.58 -10.95
CA GLU A 67 -7.79 13.02 -10.86
C GLU A 67 -8.22 13.52 -9.49
N VAL A 68 -7.31 14.14 -8.77
CA VAL A 68 -7.66 14.82 -7.51
C VAL A 68 -8.35 16.14 -7.84
N VAL A 69 -9.59 16.28 -7.39
CA VAL A 69 -10.43 17.46 -7.65
C VAL A 69 -10.23 18.51 -6.57
N SER A 70 -10.17 18.09 -5.31
CA SER A 70 -9.96 18.96 -4.15
C SER A 70 -9.40 18.18 -2.97
N GLY A 71 -9.05 18.90 -1.92
CA GLY A 71 -8.42 18.36 -0.72
C GLY A 71 -6.89 18.39 -0.76
N SER A 72 -6.27 17.75 0.21
CA SER A 72 -4.81 17.72 0.31
C SER A 72 -4.30 16.36 0.81
N VAL A 73 -3.09 16.01 0.39
CA VAL A 73 -2.33 14.87 0.91
C VAL A 73 -0.93 15.36 1.24
N THR A 74 -0.50 15.22 2.49
CA THR A 74 0.85 15.59 2.90
C THR A 74 1.56 14.43 3.57
N LEU A 75 2.88 14.31 3.38
CA LEU A 75 3.75 13.36 4.07
C LEU A 75 4.83 14.12 4.83
N GLY A 76 4.72 14.14 6.17
CA GLY A 76 5.63 14.93 7.01
C GLY A 76 5.59 16.42 6.72
N GLY A 77 4.43 16.92 6.27
CA GLY A 77 4.18 18.32 5.91
C GLY A 77 4.54 18.67 4.45
N GLU A 78 5.11 17.77 3.68
CA GLU A 78 5.40 17.96 2.25
C GLU A 78 4.15 17.63 1.42
N ASP A 79 3.78 18.51 0.46
CA ASP A 79 2.60 18.31 -0.39
C ASP A 79 2.85 17.21 -1.43
N VAL A 80 2.20 16.04 -1.22
CA VAL A 80 2.32 14.87 -2.09
C VAL A 80 1.63 15.08 -3.44
N LEU A 81 0.56 15.86 -3.49
CA LEU A 81 -0.22 16.03 -4.72
C LEU A 81 0.53 16.83 -5.79
N SER A 82 1.45 17.70 -5.38
CA SER A 82 2.32 18.46 -6.31
C SER A 82 3.45 17.63 -6.91
N MET A 83 3.72 16.44 -6.37
CA MET A 83 4.83 15.56 -6.79
C MET A 83 4.42 14.67 -7.95
N SER A 84 5.35 14.43 -8.90
CA SER A 84 5.26 13.35 -9.88
C SER A 84 5.32 11.97 -9.19
N VAL A 85 4.93 10.90 -9.90
CA VAL A 85 4.91 9.52 -9.36
C VAL A 85 6.26 9.08 -8.79
N ASP A 86 7.35 9.39 -9.52
CA ASP A 86 8.71 9.06 -9.10
C ASP A 86 9.22 9.95 -7.94
N GLU A 87 8.77 11.20 -7.85
CA GLU A 87 9.04 12.06 -6.69
C GLU A 87 8.33 11.55 -5.43
N ARG A 88 7.07 11.09 -5.53
CA ARG A 88 6.35 10.45 -4.41
C ARG A 88 7.10 9.22 -3.91
N ALA A 89 7.58 8.38 -4.82
CA ALA A 89 8.38 7.20 -4.45
C ALA A 89 9.69 7.60 -3.75
N ARG A 90 10.41 8.63 -4.24
CA ARG A 90 11.62 9.17 -3.59
C ARG A 90 11.32 9.86 -2.26
N ALA A 91 10.16 10.49 -2.11
CA ALA A 91 9.71 11.03 -0.83
C ALA A 91 9.39 9.95 0.21
N GLY A 92 9.33 8.69 -0.22
CA GLY A 92 9.17 7.53 0.65
C GLY A 92 7.75 6.97 0.69
N ILE A 93 6.94 7.17 -0.35
CA ILE A 93 5.65 6.51 -0.52
C ILE A 93 5.87 5.22 -1.33
N PHE A 94 5.37 4.10 -0.81
CA PHE A 94 5.41 2.79 -1.46
C PHE A 94 3.99 2.26 -1.64
N LEU A 95 3.71 1.67 -2.80
CA LEU A 95 2.46 0.98 -3.08
C LEU A 95 2.73 -0.47 -3.49
N ALA A 96 2.29 -1.43 -2.65
CA ALA A 96 2.08 -2.81 -3.07
C ALA A 96 0.71 -2.88 -3.74
N MET A 97 0.70 -3.18 -5.04
CA MET A 97 -0.50 -3.12 -5.87
C MET A 97 -1.36 -4.37 -5.70
N GLN A 98 -2.66 -4.24 -5.85
CA GLN A 98 -3.57 -5.39 -5.92
C GLN A 98 -3.14 -6.37 -7.04
N TYR A 99 -2.76 -5.85 -8.20
CA TYR A 99 -2.27 -6.61 -9.35
C TYR A 99 -0.88 -6.10 -9.78
N PRO A 100 0.22 -6.73 -9.28
CA PRO A 100 1.57 -6.34 -9.64
C PRO A 100 1.85 -6.48 -11.14
N VAL A 101 2.40 -5.42 -11.74
CA VAL A 101 2.67 -5.33 -13.17
C VAL A 101 3.92 -6.15 -13.54
N GLU A 102 3.88 -6.81 -14.69
CA GLU A 102 5.05 -7.50 -15.26
C GLU A 102 5.92 -6.52 -16.05
N VAL A 103 7.25 -6.63 -15.90
CA VAL A 103 8.21 -5.83 -16.66
C VAL A 103 9.16 -6.76 -17.40
N PRO A 104 8.77 -7.23 -18.61
CA PRO A 104 9.59 -8.15 -19.40
C PRO A 104 10.96 -7.55 -19.73
N GLY A 105 12.00 -8.38 -19.65
CA GLY A 105 13.37 -8.01 -20.01
C GLY A 105 14.12 -7.22 -18.92
N VAL A 106 13.50 -6.87 -17.80
CA VAL A 106 14.16 -6.23 -16.66
C VAL A 106 14.29 -7.23 -15.53
N SER A 107 15.51 -7.70 -15.23
CA SER A 107 15.71 -8.64 -14.12
C SER A 107 15.37 -8.00 -12.78
N MET A 108 14.88 -8.82 -11.83
CA MET A 108 14.55 -8.39 -10.47
C MET A 108 15.76 -7.74 -9.77
N SER A 109 16.96 -8.30 -9.94
CA SER A 109 18.18 -7.74 -9.35
C SER A 109 18.51 -6.34 -9.87
N ASN A 110 18.35 -6.10 -11.18
CA ASN A 110 18.56 -4.78 -11.78
C ASN A 110 17.48 -3.79 -11.36
N PHE A 111 16.23 -4.21 -11.35
CA PHE A 111 15.10 -3.39 -10.90
C PHE A 111 15.30 -2.92 -9.45
N LEU A 112 15.54 -3.86 -8.52
CA LEU A 112 15.71 -3.55 -7.10
C LEU A 112 16.89 -2.60 -6.85
N ARG A 113 18.02 -2.82 -7.53
CA ARG A 113 19.19 -1.96 -7.37
C ARG A 113 18.95 -0.56 -7.92
N THR A 114 18.28 -0.45 -9.06
CA THR A 114 17.93 0.84 -9.67
C THR A 114 16.95 1.62 -8.79
N ALA A 115 15.91 0.95 -8.30
CA ALA A 115 14.93 1.54 -7.38
C ALA A 115 15.61 2.00 -6.07
N ALA A 116 16.45 1.15 -5.46
CA ALA A 116 17.20 1.51 -4.25
C ALA A 116 18.15 2.69 -4.49
N THR A 117 18.77 2.78 -5.66
CA THR A 117 19.62 3.93 -6.04
C THR A 117 18.81 5.22 -6.11
N ALA A 118 17.61 5.16 -6.71
CA ALA A 118 16.73 6.32 -6.84
C ALA A 118 16.22 6.82 -5.48
N VAL A 119 15.82 5.90 -4.60
CA VAL A 119 15.30 6.23 -3.26
C VAL A 119 16.41 6.70 -2.31
N ARG A 120 17.58 6.06 -2.35
CA ARG A 120 18.71 6.39 -1.45
C ARG A 120 19.54 7.59 -1.94
N GLY A 121 19.35 8.05 -3.18
CA GLY A 121 20.13 9.10 -3.82
C GLY A 121 21.53 8.67 -4.28
N GLU A 122 21.98 7.48 -3.92
CA GLU A 122 23.26 6.89 -4.33
C GLU A 122 23.16 5.38 -4.52
N ALA A 123 23.98 4.83 -5.39
CA ALA A 123 24.01 3.39 -5.63
C ALA A 123 24.53 2.64 -4.40
N PRO A 124 23.81 1.61 -3.90
CA PRO A 124 24.27 0.82 -2.79
C PRO A 124 25.57 0.09 -3.13
N LYS A 125 26.50 0.01 -2.16
CA LYS A 125 27.78 -0.72 -2.31
C LYS A 125 27.50 -2.19 -2.62
N LEU A 126 27.97 -2.68 -3.77
CA LEU A 126 27.60 -3.97 -4.33
C LEU A 126 27.72 -5.15 -3.34
N ARG A 127 28.82 -5.23 -2.60
CA ARG A 127 29.06 -6.31 -1.63
C ARG A 127 28.02 -6.34 -0.50
N HIS A 128 27.60 -5.16 -0.02
CA HIS A 128 26.59 -5.04 1.03
C HIS A 128 25.20 -5.31 0.44
N TRP A 129 24.92 -4.75 -0.73
CA TRP A 129 23.66 -4.93 -1.43
C TRP A 129 23.34 -6.39 -1.73
N VAL A 130 24.30 -7.14 -2.27
CA VAL A 130 24.12 -8.57 -2.55
C VAL A 130 23.79 -9.36 -1.27
N LYS A 131 24.40 -9.01 -0.13
CA LYS A 131 24.08 -9.65 1.15
C LYS A 131 22.68 -9.28 1.64
N GLU A 132 22.32 -8.00 1.57
CA GLU A 132 21.00 -7.47 1.97
C GLU A 132 19.89 -8.16 1.16
N VAL A 133 20.02 -8.22 -0.17
CA VAL A 133 19.05 -8.89 -1.05
C VAL A 133 18.96 -10.39 -0.75
N LYS A 134 20.09 -11.09 -0.61
CA LYS A 134 20.07 -12.54 -0.31
C LYS A 134 19.39 -12.84 1.02
N GLN A 135 19.65 -12.03 2.04
CA GLN A 135 19.02 -12.19 3.34
C GLN A 135 17.51 -11.97 3.23
N ALA A 136 17.08 -10.85 2.64
CA ALA A 136 15.66 -10.55 2.49
C ALA A 136 14.92 -11.60 1.64
N MET A 137 15.55 -12.12 0.57
CA MET A 137 14.97 -13.24 -0.21
C MET A 137 14.83 -14.50 0.64
N SER A 138 15.84 -14.83 1.45
CA SER A 138 15.80 -16.00 2.35
C SER A 138 14.70 -15.87 3.40
N ASP A 139 14.54 -14.67 3.98
CA ASP A 139 13.54 -14.39 5.02
C ASP A 139 12.09 -14.44 4.49
N LEU A 140 11.93 -14.26 3.18
CA LEU A 140 10.65 -14.33 2.47
C LEU A 140 10.43 -15.65 1.71
N ASP A 141 11.32 -16.65 1.91
CA ASP A 141 11.27 -17.94 1.21
C ASP A 141 11.17 -17.76 -0.31
N ILE A 142 12.01 -16.88 -0.86
CA ILE A 142 12.13 -16.62 -2.30
C ILE A 142 13.37 -17.36 -2.83
N ASP A 143 13.19 -18.21 -3.85
CA ASP A 143 14.31 -18.88 -4.52
C ASP A 143 15.26 -17.83 -5.11
N PRO A 144 16.58 -17.89 -4.80
CA PRO A 144 17.57 -16.97 -5.36
C PRO A 144 17.58 -16.89 -6.90
N ALA A 145 17.12 -17.91 -7.61
CA ALA A 145 17.01 -17.90 -9.06
C ALA A 145 16.05 -16.80 -9.59
N PHE A 146 15.11 -16.33 -8.76
CA PHE A 146 14.21 -15.25 -9.15
C PHE A 146 14.93 -13.90 -9.32
N ALA A 147 16.11 -13.71 -8.74
CA ALA A 147 16.89 -12.49 -8.91
C ALA A 147 17.23 -12.19 -10.38
N GLU A 148 17.39 -13.23 -11.20
CA GLU A 148 17.74 -13.11 -12.62
C GLU A 148 16.52 -13.14 -13.55
N ARG A 149 15.32 -13.42 -13.02
CA ARG A 149 14.08 -13.43 -13.81
C ARG A 149 13.55 -12.02 -14.00
N SER A 150 12.81 -11.80 -15.07
CA SER A 150 12.08 -10.55 -15.31
C SER A 150 11.08 -10.28 -14.18
N VAL A 151 10.92 -9.00 -13.82
CA VAL A 151 10.01 -8.56 -12.75
C VAL A 151 8.59 -9.10 -13.00
N ASN A 152 8.12 -9.93 -12.08
CA ASN A 152 6.78 -10.53 -12.03
C ASN A 152 6.39 -11.40 -13.23
N GLU A 153 7.25 -11.57 -14.26
CA GLU A 153 6.93 -12.33 -15.46
C GLU A 153 6.81 -13.83 -15.15
N GLY A 154 5.59 -14.36 -15.33
CA GLY A 154 5.29 -15.76 -15.06
C GLY A 154 5.37 -16.14 -13.57
N PHE A 155 5.29 -15.19 -12.64
CA PHE A 155 5.21 -15.48 -11.22
C PHE A 155 3.78 -15.84 -10.84
N SER A 156 3.64 -16.80 -9.92
CA SER A 156 2.36 -17.06 -9.24
C SER A 156 1.93 -15.85 -8.39
N GLY A 157 0.65 -15.79 -8.00
CA GLY A 157 0.15 -14.74 -7.13
C GLY A 157 0.94 -14.61 -5.83
N GLY A 158 1.26 -15.73 -5.17
CA GLY A 158 2.05 -15.74 -3.95
C GLY A 158 3.49 -15.25 -4.14
N GLU A 159 4.13 -15.65 -5.23
CA GLU A 159 5.47 -15.16 -5.58
C GLU A 159 5.46 -13.64 -5.84
N LYS A 160 4.48 -13.12 -6.59
CA LYS A 160 4.32 -11.69 -6.81
C LYS A 160 4.21 -10.91 -5.48
N LYS A 161 3.40 -11.40 -4.54
CA LYS A 161 3.22 -10.76 -3.22
C LYS A 161 4.47 -10.82 -2.34
N ARG A 162 5.20 -11.94 -2.33
CA ARG A 162 6.51 -12.03 -1.66
C ARG A 162 7.52 -11.04 -2.25
N HIS A 163 7.52 -10.84 -3.58
CA HIS A 163 8.39 -9.88 -4.24
C HIS A 163 8.00 -8.42 -3.96
N GLU A 164 6.73 -8.11 -3.74
CA GLU A 164 6.33 -6.77 -3.27
C GLU A 164 6.85 -6.50 -1.85
N VAL A 165 6.77 -7.51 -0.95
CA VAL A 165 7.33 -7.37 0.40
C VAL A 165 8.86 -7.32 0.38
N LEU A 166 9.51 -8.03 -0.54
CA LEU A 166 10.96 -7.88 -0.78
C LEU A 166 11.33 -6.43 -1.15
N GLN A 167 10.55 -5.80 -2.02
CA GLN A 167 10.73 -4.39 -2.36
C GLN A 167 10.53 -3.50 -1.14
N LEU A 168 9.48 -3.73 -0.36
CA LEU A 168 9.19 -2.99 0.88
C LEU A 168 10.39 -3.03 1.84
N GLU A 169 10.94 -4.22 2.13
CA GLU A 169 12.08 -4.39 3.04
C GLU A 169 13.37 -3.73 2.51
N LEU A 170 13.62 -3.77 1.21
CA LEU A 170 14.84 -3.23 0.60
C LEU A 170 14.78 -1.72 0.34
N LEU A 171 13.62 -1.19 0.00
CA LEU A 171 13.44 0.23 -0.30
C LEU A 171 13.21 1.08 0.95
N LYS A 172 12.70 0.47 2.04
CA LYS A 172 12.53 1.11 3.35
C LYS A 172 11.76 2.44 3.27
N PRO A 173 10.54 2.44 2.72
CA PRO A 173 9.79 3.67 2.57
C PRO A 173 9.40 4.28 3.92
N ARG A 174 9.05 5.55 3.93
CA ARG A 174 8.49 6.26 5.10
C ARG A 174 7.03 5.87 5.36
N PHE A 175 6.32 5.51 4.27
CA PHE A 175 4.91 5.16 4.27
C PHE A 175 4.62 4.07 3.24
N ALA A 176 3.98 2.99 3.68
CA ALA A 176 3.62 1.86 2.84
C ALA A 176 2.11 1.73 2.70
N ILE A 177 1.65 1.59 1.48
CA ILE A 177 0.28 1.25 1.13
C ILE A 177 0.29 -0.21 0.65
N LEU A 178 -0.46 -1.08 1.33
CA LEU A 178 -0.55 -2.49 1.03
C LEU A 178 -1.98 -2.79 0.56
N ASP A 179 -2.19 -2.83 -0.77
CA ASP A 179 -3.53 -2.99 -1.35
C ASP A 179 -3.80 -4.48 -1.65
N GLU A 180 -4.66 -5.09 -0.83
CA GLU A 180 -5.05 -6.51 -0.91
C GLU A 180 -3.85 -7.47 -1.02
N THR A 181 -2.82 -7.23 -0.21
CA THR A 181 -1.58 -8.04 -0.21
C THR A 181 -1.82 -9.49 0.22
N ASP A 182 -2.95 -9.77 0.84
CA ASP A 182 -3.38 -11.10 1.28
C ASP A 182 -4.24 -11.87 0.23
N SER A 183 -4.59 -11.22 -0.88
CA SER A 183 -5.45 -11.82 -1.90
C SER A 183 -4.76 -13.00 -2.60
N GLY A 184 -5.44 -14.16 -2.64
CA GLY A 184 -4.95 -15.36 -3.32
C GLY A 184 -3.80 -16.09 -2.62
N LEU A 185 -3.44 -15.70 -1.38
CA LEU A 185 -2.43 -16.38 -0.59
C LEU A 185 -3.01 -17.56 0.19
N ASP A 186 -2.28 -18.68 0.22
CA ASP A 186 -2.48 -19.72 1.22
C ASP A 186 -1.98 -19.29 2.61
N VAL A 187 -2.19 -20.13 3.62
CA VAL A 187 -1.85 -19.79 5.01
C VAL A 187 -0.35 -19.58 5.21
N ASP A 188 0.49 -20.37 4.54
CA ASP A 188 1.94 -20.29 4.70
C ASP A 188 2.50 -19.05 4.01
N ALA A 189 2.07 -18.77 2.78
CA ALA A 189 2.44 -17.55 2.08
C ALA A 189 1.95 -16.29 2.80
N LEU A 190 0.73 -16.31 3.37
CA LEU A 190 0.21 -15.22 4.17
C LEU A 190 1.07 -14.94 5.40
N ARG A 191 1.52 -15.99 6.10
CA ARG A 191 2.42 -15.84 7.25
C ARG A 191 3.74 -15.18 6.83
N ILE A 192 4.41 -15.71 5.79
CA ILE A 192 5.70 -15.19 5.31
C ILE A 192 5.60 -13.72 4.91
N VAL A 193 4.57 -13.36 4.16
CA VAL A 193 4.29 -11.97 3.75
C VAL A 193 4.04 -11.08 4.97
N SER A 194 3.23 -11.54 5.92
CA SER A 194 2.93 -10.79 7.14
C SER A 194 4.16 -10.60 8.03
N ASP A 195 5.01 -11.62 8.16
CA ASP A 195 6.28 -11.54 8.90
C ASP A 195 7.23 -10.52 8.27
N GLY A 196 7.29 -10.43 6.94
CA GLY A 196 8.05 -9.41 6.23
C GLY A 196 7.53 -8.00 6.49
N VAL A 197 6.22 -7.79 6.44
CA VAL A 197 5.60 -6.49 6.77
C VAL A 197 5.87 -6.10 8.22
N ASN A 198 5.79 -7.05 9.17
CA ASN A 198 6.10 -6.79 10.58
C ASN A 198 7.58 -6.44 10.78
N ARG A 199 8.52 -7.13 10.12
CA ARG A 199 9.95 -6.77 10.16
C ARG A 199 10.19 -5.33 9.68
N TYR A 200 9.58 -4.95 8.55
CA TYR A 200 9.66 -3.57 8.06
C TYR A 200 9.13 -2.57 9.10
N ARG A 201 7.95 -2.82 9.68
CA ARG A 201 7.35 -1.98 10.72
C ARG A 201 8.27 -1.82 11.94
N GLU A 202 8.86 -2.93 12.42
CA GLU A 202 9.72 -2.94 13.61
C GLU A 202 11.06 -2.26 13.38
N THR A 203 11.64 -2.38 12.17
CA THR A 203 12.97 -1.85 11.87
C THR A 203 12.97 -0.42 11.37
N GLU A 204 12.02 -0.08 10.49
CA GLU A 204 11.99 1.22 9.82
C GLU A 204 11.00 2.20 10.46
N HIS A 205 10.05 1.69 11.27
CA HIS A 205 8.99 2.49 11.89
C HIS A 205 8.17 3.31 10.88
N GLY A 206 8.01 2.81 9.65
CA GLY A 206 7.16 3.42 8.63
C GLY A 206 5.67 3.33 8.99
N GLY A 207 4.87 4.29 8.54
CA GLY A 207 3.41 4.19 8.62
C GLY A 207 2.88 3.19 7.60
N ILE A 208 1.83 2.44 7.94
CA ILE A 208 1.24 1.42 7.07
C ILE A 208 -0.26 1.67 6.90
N MET A 209 -0.70 1.76 5.64
CA MET A 209 -2.10 1.66 5.26
C MET A 209 -2.34 0.29 4.63
N LEU A 210 -3.03 -0.59 5.35
CA LEU A 210 -3.35 -1.94 4.93
C LEU A 210 -4.80 -2.00 4.43
N ILE A 211 -4.99 -2.16 3.14
CA ILE A 211 -6.31 -2.35 2.54
C ILE A 211 -6.57 -3.84 2.42
N THR A 212 -7.65 -4.31 3.03
CA THR A 212 -8.04 -5.72 2.96
C THR A 212 -9.56 -5.90 3.11
N HIS A 213 -10.06 -6.98 2.55
CA HIS A 213 -11.42 -7.47 2.75
C HIS A 213 -11.52 -8.58 3.80
N TYR A 214 -10.37 -9.12 4.25
CA TYR A 214 -10.31 -10.31 5.08
C TYR A 214 -9.64 -10.01 6.42
N THR A 215 -10.31 -10.37 7.50
CA THR A 215 -9.77 -10.24 8.86
C THR A 215 -8.59 -11.18 9.12
N ARG A 216 -8.43 -12.25 8.31
CA ARG A 216 -7.36 -13.24 8.49
C ARG A 216 -5.94 -12.63 8.50
N ILE A 217 -5.65 -11.60 7.68
CA ILE A 217 -4.34 -10.94 7.67
C ILE A 217 -4.14 -10.13 8.96
N LEU A 218 -5.20 -9.58 9.54
CA LEU A 218 -5.15 -8.78 10.77
C LEU A 218 -4.79 -9.62 12.01
N ARG A 219 -4.86 -10.95 11.91
CA ARG A 219 -4.36 -11.87 12.95
C ARG A 219 -2.82 -11.91 12.99
N TYR A 220 -2.16 -11.58 11.88
CA TYR A 220 -0.70 -11.55 11.74
C TYR A 220 -0.15 -10.14 11.78
N ILE A 221 -0.80 -9.19 11.09
CA ILE A 221 -0.44 -7.77 11.08
C ILE A 221 -1.51 -7.04 11.90
N LYS A 222 -1.21 -6.81 13.19
CA LYS A 222 -2.17 -6.17 14.10
C LYS A 222 -2.21 -4.66 13.84
N PRO A 223 -3.36 -4.12 13.38
CA PRO A 223 -3.51 -2.69 13.21
C PRO A 223 -3.74 -2.00 14.57
N GLU A 224 -3.34 -0.75 14.71
CA GLU A 224 -3.73 0.13 15.81
C GLU A 224 -5.13 0.71 15.59
N PHE A 225 -5.49 0.94 14.31
CA PHE A 225 -6.77 1.50 13.92
C PHE A 225 -7.38 0.75 12.75
N VAL A 226 -8.71 0.68 12.75
CA VAL A 226 -9.51 0.11 11.66
C VAL A 226 -10.49 1.17 11.19
N HIS A 227 -10.55 1.38 9.87
CA HIS A 227 -11.43 2.33 9.23
C HIS A 227 -12.37 1.60 8.27
N VAL A 228 -13.67 1.87 8.41
CA VAL A 228 -14.68 1.35 7.49
C VAL A 228 -14.86 2.35 6.35
N PHE A 229 -14.57 1.89 5.14
CA PHE A 229 -14.69 2.69 3.93
C PHE A 229 -15.98 2.34 3.20
N SER A 230 -16.84 3.32 2.98
CA SER A 230 -18.11 3.16 2.28
C SER A 230 -18.44 4.39 1.46
N ASP A 231 -18.92 4.18 0.24
CA ASP A 231 -19.33 5.25 -0.69
C ASP A 231 -18.32 6.41 -0.81
N GLY A 232 -17.02 6.07 -0.93
CA GLY A 232 -15.94 7.04 -1.12
C GLY A 232 -15.56 7.85 0.12
N ARG A 233 -15.94 7.41 1.33
CA ARG A 233 -15.69 8.09 2.61
C ARG A 233 -15.23 7.11 3.68
N VAL A 234 -14.58 7.62 4.71
CA VAL A 234 -14.40 6.93 5.98
C VAL A 234 -15.72 7.05 6.75
N ALA A 235 -16.48 5.95 6.84
CA ALA A 235 -17.78 5.92 7.50
C ALA A 235 -17.68 5.77 9.02
N GLU A 236 -16.68 5.00 9.48
CA GLU A 236 -16.43 4.78 10.91
C GLU A 236 -14.93 4.49 11.11
N SER A 237 -14.40 4.88 12.27
CA SER A 237 -13.04 4.56 12.70
C SER A 237 -13.06 4.05 14.13
N GLY A 238 -12.28 3.00 14.39
CA GLY A 238 -12.20 2.37 15.71
C GLY A 238 -10.87 1.68 15.93
N GLY A 239 -10.77 0.95 17.03
CA GLY A 239 -9.64 0.07 17.33
C GLY A 239 -9.75 -1.28 16.61
N PRO A 240 -8.84 -2.21 16.92
CA PRO A 240 -8.82 -3.56 16.29
C PRO A 240 -10.15 -4.32 16.42
N GLU A 241 -10.92 -4.08 17.49
CA GLU A 241 -12.22 -4.70 17.76
C GLU A 241 -13.26 -4.44 16.66
N LEU A 242 -13.13 -3.31 15.96
CA LEU A 242 -14.02 -2.99 14.83
C LEU A 242 -13.89 -4.01 13.69
N ALA A 243 -12.72 -4.61 13.50
CA ALA A 243 -12.53 -5.66 12.50
C ALA A 243 -13.30 -6.95 12.85
N ASP A 244 -13.33 -7.31 14.13
CA ASP A 244 -14.08 -8.47 14.62
C ASP A 244 -15.59 -8.24 14.46
N GLU A 245 -16.07 -7.03 14.77
CA GLU A 245 -17.48 -6.65 14.53
C GLU A 245 -17.86 -6.74 13.04
N LEU A 246 -16.96 -6.34 12.14
CA LEU A 246 -17.20 -6.42 10.68
C LEU A 246 -17.21 -7.89 10.19
N GLU A 247 -16.40 -8.76 10.79
CA GLU A 247 -16.41 -10.20 10.49
C GLU A 247 -17.75 -10.85 10.88
N GLU A 248 -18.30 -10.45 12.03
CA GLU A 248 -19.56 -11.00 12.55
C GLU A 248 -20.80 -10.41 11.86
N ASN A 249 -20.84 -9.11 11.65
CA ASN A 249 -22.05 -8.37 11.27
C ASN A 249 -22.07 -7.88 9.82
N GLY A 250 -20.92 -7.98 9.11
CA GLY A 250 -20.78 -7.47 7.74
C GLY A 250 -20.88 -5.95 7.63
N TYR A 251 -21.04 -5.46 6.41
CA TYR A 251 -21.05 -4.02 6.08
C TYR A 251 -22.44 -3.42 5.90
N GLU A 252 -23.54 -4.16 6.17
CA GLU A 252 -24.91 -3.72 5.84
C GLU A 252 -25.28 -2.37 6.50
N ARG A 253 -24.83 -2.12 7.75
CA ARG A 253 -25.14 -0.89 8.47
C ARG A 253 -24.55 0.36 7.79
N PHE A 254 -23.46 0.20 7.02
CA PHE A 254 -22.77 1.29 6.32
C PHE A 254 -23.28 1.51 4.90
N THR A 255 -23.90 0.51 4.30
CA THR A 255 -24.42 0.61 2.92
C THR A 255 -25.83 1.22 2.87
N ARG A 256 -26.62 1.06 3.95
CA ARG A 256 -28.00 1.60 4.02
C ARG A 256 -28.04 3.09 4.36
N ALA A 257 -27.01 3.65 4.95
CA ALA A 257 -26.96 5.08 5.30
C ALA A 257 -26.77 6.00 4.07
N GLY A 258 -26.28 5.48 2.94
CA GLY A 258 -26.13 6.23 1.68
C GLY A 258 -27.35 6.25 0.76
N ALA A 259 -28.40 5.44 1.04
CA ALA A 259 -29.57 5.32 0.17
C ALA A 259 -30.75 6.25 0.58
N GLY A 260 -30.52 7.15 1.54
CA GLY A 260 -31.56 7.99 2.15
C GLY A 260 -31.22 9.49 2.22
N ALA A 261 -30.32 10.01 1.38
CA ALA A 261 -30.01 11.44 1.32
C ALA A 261 -30.19 12.00 -0.09
#